data_a4d489f3e2457a881126255534262764
#
_entry.id   a4d489f3e2457a881126255534262764
#
_cell.length_a   1.000
_cell.length_b   1.000
_cell.length_c   1.000
_cell.angle_alpha   90.00
_cell.angle_beta   90.00
_cell.angle_gamma   90.00
#
_symmetry.space_group_name_H-M   'P 1'
#
loop_
_entity.id
_entity.type
_entity.pdbx_description
1 polymer ?
#
loop_
_entity_poly.entity_id
_entity_poly.type
_entity_poly.pdbx_seq_one_letter_code
_entity_poly.pdbx_strand_id
1 'polypeptide(L)'
;VLFVLAGVLLVGCSTLPQTPLDPKGPVAQAQTGLLLYTLYIAMGIGVGVTAALLYVIFRFRARPGQAGVPRQIRGNHTLEIVWTIIPILILVSVAFPTVEAAIATSTPPSGALTVRAIGYRWWFAFEYPELGIVTANELRIPTGQPIRLEITSNDVIHSFWVPKLAGKTDMIPGRVNVAWMQADEPAVYVGQCAEFCGDSHANMRFRVTAMPQDEFDAWVKQRQAMNQGPGQLSQVAARGRELFESPAPGGNCLSCHTVDGTSAQGKVGPNLTDVGQRSTIAAGILKNDYESLKAWVKNPADFKPGTTMPSHARLSEKDLDAIVQYLQSLK
;
A
#
# COMPACT_ATOMS: atom_id res chain seq x y z
N VAL A 1 -24.42 8.33 -27.00
CA VAL A 1 -24.36 9.17 -25.78
C VAL A 1 -23.92 8.33 -24.58
N LEU A 2 -24.53 7.15 -24.29
CA LEU A 2 -24.13 6.29 -23.15
C LEU A 2 -22.68 5.79 -23.23
N PHE A 3 -22.18 5.42 -24.42
CA PHE A 3 -20.79 4.96 -24.60
C PHE A 3 -19.77 6.09 -24.46
N VAL A 4 -20.13 7.31 -24.84
CA VAL A 4 -19.28 8.50 -24.64
C VAL A 4 -19.21 8.87 -23.14
N LEU A 5 -20.33 8.79 -22.42
CA LEU A 5 -20.39 9.00 -20.97
C LEU A 5 -19.58 7.92 -20.21
N ALA A 6 -19.68 6.64 -20.60
CA ALA A 6 -18.86 5.57 -20.01
C ALA A 6 -17.36 5.75 -20.29
N GLY A 7 -16.99 6.21 -21.49
CA GLY A 7 -15.58 6.53 -21.82
C GLY A 7 -15.01 7.70 -21.01
N VAL A 8 -15.80 8.76 -20.78
CA VAL A 8 -15.39 9.93 -19.99
C VAL A 8 -15.25 9.58 -18.50
N LEU A 9 -16.06 8.67 -17.97
CA LEU A 9 -15.94 8.20 -16.59
C LEU A 9 -14.67 7.35 -16.35
N LEU A 10 -14.20 6.62 -17.35
CA LEU A 10 -12.97 5.80 -17.24
C LEU A 10 -11.69 6.64 -17.31
N VAL A 11 -11.67 7.75 -18.03
CA VAL A 11 -10.50 8.64 -18.14
C VAL A 11 -10.18 9.32 -16.80
N GLY A 12 -11.17 9.64 -15.97
CA GLY A 12 -10.96 10.24 -14.66
C GLY A 12 -10.24 9.33 -13.65
N CYS A 13 -10.23 8.01 -13.85
CA CYS A 13 -9.61 7.05 -12.93
C CYS A 13 -8.11 6.84 -13.16
N SER A 14 -7.57 7.20 -14.32
CA SER A 14 -6.16 6.94 -14.70
C SER A 14 -5.15 7.88 -14.02
N THR A 15 -5.59 9.03 -13.51
CA THR A 15 -4.71 10.05 -12.90
C THR A 15 -4.60 9.98 -11.39
N LEU A 16 -5.36 9.10 -10.73
CA LEU A 16 -5.34 8.97 -9.28
C LEU A 16 -4.03 8.34 -8.77
N PRO A 17 -3.48 8.78 -7.64
CA PRO A 17 -2.20 8.29 -7.12
C PRO A 17 -2.16 6.78 -6.86
N GLN A 18 -3.31 6.16 -6.58
CA GLN A 18 -3.45 4.74 -6.23
C GLN A 18 -4.30 3.96 -7.26
N THR A 19 -4.39 4.43 -8.51
CA THR A 19 -5.12 3.69 -9.54
C THR A 19 -4.32 2.46 -10.01
N PRO A 20 -4.92 1.26 -10.05
CA PRO A 20 -4.30 0.10 -10.69
C PRO A 20 -4.35 0.16 -12.23
N LEU A 21 -5.05 1.14 -12.81
CA LEU A 21 -5.17 1.31 -14.27
C LEU A 21 -3.98 2.07 -14.91
N ASP A 22 -3.03 2.53 -14.09
CA ASP A 22 -1.76 3.12 -14.51
C ASP A 22 -0.60 2.34 -13.85
N PRO A 23 -0.39 1.08 -14.28
CA PRO A 23 0.63 0.22 -13.70
C PRO A 23 2.04 0.71 -14.04
N LYS A 24 2.94 0.68 -13.03
CA LYS A 24 4.32 1.18 -13.10
C LYS A 24 5.35 0.08 -12.78
N GLY A 25 4.96 -1.18 -12.93
CA GLY A 25 5.82 -2.33 -12.77
C GLY A 25 5.20 -3.60 -13.31
N PRO A 26 6.01 -4.65 -13.56
CA PRO A 26 5.59 -5.84 -14.31
C PRO A 26 4.46 -6.63 -13.62
N VAL A 27 4.44 -6.68 -12.28
CA VAL A 27 3.38 -7.36 -11.53
C VAL A 27 2.04 -6.64 -11.72
N ALA A 28 2.02 -5.31 -11.55
CA ALA A 28 0.80 -4.53 -11.75
C ALA A 28 0.37 -4.55 -13.23
N GLN A 29 1.31 -4.56 -14.19
CA GLN A 29 1.01 -4.67 -15.62
C GLN A 29 0.32 -6.00 -15.95
N ALA A 30 0.83 -7.13 -15.45
CA ALA A 30 0.21 -8.44 -15.63
C ALA A 30 -1.23 -8.48 -15.07
N GLN A 31 -1.43 -7.94 -13.87
CA GLN A 31 -2.75 -7.88 -13.24
C GLN A 31 -3.72 -6.95 -13.98
N THR A 32 -3.27 -5.78 -14.39
CA THR A 32 -4.08 -4.82 -15.17
C THR A 32 -4.43 -5.39 -16.54
N GLY A 33 -3.49 -6.05 -17.22
CA GLY A 33 -3.74 -6.71 -18.49
C GLY A 33 -4.85 -7.75 -18.39
N LEU A 34 -4.79 -8.61 -17.36
CA LEU A 34 -5.82 -9.62 -17.09
C LEU A 34 -7.18 -8.97 -16.74
N LEU A 35 -7.18 -7.91 -15.93
CA LEU A 35 -8.38 -7.15 -15.59
C LEU A 35 -9.05 -6.58 -16.85
N LEU A 36 -8.30 -5.93 -17.73
CA LEU A 36 -8.85 -5.33 -18.94
C LEU A 36 -9.36 -6.40 -19.91
N TYR A 37 -8.62 -7.51 -20.08
CA TYR A 37 -9.06 -8.64 -20.90
C TYR A 37 -10.42 -9.19 -20.42
N THR A 38 -10.54 -9.47 -19.15
CA THR A 38 -11.80 -9.98 -18.55
C THR A 38 -12.92 -8.93 -18.60
N LEU A 39 -12.59 -7.65 -18.42
CA LEU A 39 -13.56 -6.54 -18.52
C LEU A 39 -14.15 -6.42 -19.92
N TYR A 40 -13.34 -6.51 -20.99
CA TYR A 40 -13.84 -6.45 -22.37
C TYR A 40 -14.78 -7.62 -22.69
N ILE A 41 -14.46 -8.85 -22.24
CA ILE A 41 -15.33 -10.01 -22.36
C ILE A 41 -16.65 -9.77 -21.64
N ALA A 42 -16.57 -9.33 -20.36
CA ALA A 42 -17.75 -9.07 -19.55
C ALA A 42 -18.64 -7.96 -20.14
N MET A 43 -18.05 -6.91 -20.70
CA MET A 43 -18.81 -5.87 -21.40
C MET A 43 -19.50 -6.41 -22.65
N GLY A 44 -18.85 -7.24 -23.46
CA GLY A 44 -19.45 -7.89 -24.63
C GLY A 44 -20.66 -8.73 -24.25
N ILE A 45 -20.52 -9.57 -23.23
CA ILE A 45 -21.62 -10.38 -22.68
C ILE A 45 -22.73 -9.49 -22.14
N GLY A 46 -22.40 -8.48 -21.34
CA GLY A 46 -23.35 -7.55 -20.74
C GLY A 46 -24.19 -6.80 -21.80
N VAL A 47 -23.54 -6.32 -22.86
CA VAL A 47 -24.25 -5.66 -23.97
C VAL A 47 -25.17 -6.66 -24.69
N GLY A 48 -24.70 -7.87 -24.98
CA GLY A 48 -25.50 -8.90 -25.64
C GLY A 48 -26.74 -9.31 -24.84
N VAL A 49 -26.55 -9.59 -23.56
CA VAL A 49 -27.63 -9.97 -22.63
C VAL A 49 -28.63 -8.82 -22.46
N THR A 50 -28.14 -7.59 -22.29
CA THR A 50 -28.99 -6.41 -22.14
C THR A 50 -29.82 -6.17 -23.42
N ALA A 51 -29.20 -6.29 -24.59
CA ALA A 51 -29.91 -6.15 -25.87
C ALA A 51 -31.00 -7.23 -26.05
N ALA A 52 -30.67 -8.49 -25.73
CA ALA A 52 -31.64 -9.59 -25.77
C ALA A 52 -32.79 -9.35 -24.78
N LEU A 53 -32.49 -8.93 -23.56
CA LEU A 53 -33.51 -8.63 -22.54
C LEU A 53 -34.42 -7.49 -23.00
N LEU A 54 -33.88 -6.39 -23.49
CA LEU A 54 -34.67 -5.28 -24.04
C LEU A 54 -35.52 -5.72 -25.21
N TYR A 55 -34.97 -6.52 -26.14
CA TYR A 55 -35.74 -7.09 -27.24
C TYR A 55 -36.96 -7.89 -26.73
N VAL A 56 -36.75 -8.78 -25.76
CA VAL A 56 -37.83 -9.60 -25.18
C VAL A 56 -38.88 -8.72 -24.52
N ILE A 57 -38.50 -7.74 -23.71
CA ILE A 57 -39.40 -6.83 -23.01
C ILE A 57 -40.26 -6.05 -24.01
N PHE A 58 -39.67 -5.47 -25.05
CA PHE A 58 -40.43 -4.67 -26.01
C PHE A 58 -41.26 -5.53 -26.98
N ARG A 59 -40.74 -6.66 -27.42
CA ARG A 59 -41.36 -7.53 -28.44
C ARG A 59 -42.50 -8.35 -27.86
N PHE A 60 -42.38 -8.85 -26.64
CA PHE A 60 -43.28 -9.80 -26.02
C PHE A 60 -44.12 -9.20 -24.87
N ARG A 61 -44.10 -7.90 -24.69
CA ARG A 61 -44.91 -7.22 -23.66
C ARG A 61 -46.39 -7.48 -23.85
N ALA A 62 -47.13 -7.72 -22.77
CA ALA A 62 -48.57 -7.80 -22.78
C ALA A 62 -49.21 -6.47 -23.25
N ARG A 63 -50.19 -6.54 -24.13
CA ARG A 63 -50.94 -5.38 -24.66
C ARG A 63 -52.35 -5.40 -24.13
N PRO A 64 -53.01 -4.23 -23.85
CA PRO A 64 -54.40 -4.19 -23.49
C PRO A 64 -55.24 -4.87 -24.59
N GLY A 65 -56.19 -5.77 -24.18
CA GLY A 65 -57.06 -6.52 -25.09
C GLY A 65 -56.51 -7.85 -25.62
N GLN A 66 -55.26 -8.23 -25.29
CA GLN A 66 -54.77 -9.58 -25.57
C GLN A 66 -55.31 -10.57 -24.50
N ALA A 67 -56.32 -11.35 -24.89
CA ALA A 67 -56.83 -12.45 -24.07
C ALA A 67 -56.21 -13.78 -24.58
N GLY A 68 -55.73 -14.63 -23.65
CA GLY A 68 -55.30 -15.98 -23.95
C GLY A 68 -53.88 -16.31 -23.42
N VAL A 69 -53.62 -17.59 -23.29
CA VAL A 69 -52.28 -18.11 -22.87
C VAL A 69 -51.34 -18.07 -24.09
N PRO A 70 -50.15 -17.52 -23.96
CA PRO A 70 -49.16 -17.53 -25.05
C PRO A 70 -48.85 -18.96 -25.51
N ARG A 71 -48.51 -19.10 -26.79
CA ARG A 71 -48.10 -20.38 -27.37
C ARG A 71 -46.90 -20.96 -26.58
N GLN A 72 -47.07 -22.14 -26.04
CA GLN A 72 -45.98 -22.86 -25.34
C GLN A 72 -45.00 -23.42 -26.37
N ILE A 73 -43.76 -23.09 -26.23
CA ILE A 73 -42.67 -23.54 -27.11
C ILE A 73 -41.82 -24.55 -26.34
N ARG A 74 -41.55 -25.71 -26.96
CA ARG A 74 -40.64 -26.70 -26.42
C ARG A 74 -39.19 -26.20 -26.54
N GLY A 75 -38.27 -26.76 -25.72
CA GLY A 75 -36.85 -26.48 -25.78
C GLY A 75 -36.23 -26.74 -27.17
N ASN A 76 -35.08 -26.15 -27.40
CA ASN A 76 -34.31 -26.29 -28.64
C ASN A 76 -32.90 -26.81 -28.30
N HIS A 77 -32.68 -28.08 -28.54
CA HIS A 77 -31.41 -28.75 -28.23
C HIS A 77 -30.18 -28.04 -28.83
N THR A 78 -30.29 -27.52 -30.04
CA THR A 78 -29.18 -26.78 -30.65
C THR A 78 -28.83 -25.52 -29.90
N LEU A 79 -29.85 -24.75 -29.51
CA LEU A 79 -29.63 -23.54 -28.67
C LEU A 79 -29.06 -23.90 -27.30
N GLU A 80 -29.53 -24.99 -26.69
CA GLU A 80 -29.05 -25.46 -25.39
C GLU A 80 -27.56 -25.84 -25.48
N ILE A 81 -27.13 -26.54 -26.50
CA ILE A 81 -25.71 -26.81 -26.74
C ILE A 81 -24.91 -25.55 -26.96
N VAL A 82 -25.40 -24.61 -27.81
CA VAL A 82 -24.69 -23.39 -28.14
C VAL A 82 -24.48 -22.51 -26.88
N TRP A 83 -25.51 -22.28 -26.08
CA TRP A 83 -25.35 -21.44 -24.90
C TRP A 83 -24.63 -22.15 -23.74
N THR A 84 -24.36 -23.46 -23.83
CA THR A 84 -23.48 -24.19 -22.91
C THR A 84 -22.00 -24.11 -23.39
N ILE A 85 -21.76 -24.35 -24.67
CA ILE A 85 -20.39 -24.39 -25.22
C ILE A 85 -19.74 -23.00 -25.24
N ILE A 86 -20.47 -21.95 -25.62
CA ILE A 86 -19.91 -20.60 -25.70
C ILE A 86 -19.31 -20.14 -24.34
N PRO A 87 -20.03 -20.18 -23.21
CA PRO A 87 -19.44 -19.85 -21.91
C PRO A 87 -18.24 -20.72 -21.53
N ILE A 88 -18.26 -22.01 -21.86
CA ILE A 88 -17.12 -22.90 -21.60
C ILE A 88 -15.87 -22.39 -22.36
N LEU A 89 -16.02 -22.07 -23.63
CA LEU A 89 -14.89 -21.54 -24.44
C LEU A 89 -14.38 -20.20 -23.91
N ILE A 90 -15.29 -19.32 -23.44
CA ILE A 90 -14.92 -18.07 -22.80
C ILE A 90 -14.12 -18.31 -21.51
N LEU A 91 -14.60 -19.21 -20.64
CA LEU A 91 -13.90 -19.55 -19.39
C LEU A 91 -12.52 -20.14 -19.67
N VAL A 92 -12.40 -21.03 -20.65
CA VAL A 92 -11.12 -21.61 -21.06
C VAL A 92 -10.18 -20.49 -21.54
N SER A 93 -10.67 -19.52 -22.36
CA SER A 93 -9.85 -18.42 -22.83
C SER A 93 -9.32 -17.50 -21.71
N VAL A 94 -10.06 -17.38 -20.61
CA VAL A 94 -9.66 -16.58 -19.42
C VAL A 94 -8.73 -17.40 -18.50
N ALA A 95 -8.93 -18.73 -18.42
CA ALA A 95 -8.16 -19.58 -17.51
C ALA A 95 -6.66 -19.57 -17.82
N PHE A 96 -6.25 -19.63 -19.07
CA PHE A 96 -4.83 -19.65 -19.45
C PHE A 96 -4.07 -18.40 -19.00
N PRO A 97 -4.47 -17.16 -19.37
CA PRO A 97 -3.77 -15.96 -18.92
C PRO A 97 -3.88 -15.75 -17.40
N THR A 98 -4.94 -16.27 -16.74
CA THR A 98 -5.05 -16.23 -15.28
C THR A 98 -3.98 -17.09 -14.61
N VAL A 99 -3.78 -18.33 -15.08
CA VAL A 99 -2.74 -19.21 -14.54
C VAL A 99 -1.34 -18.64 -14.81
N GLU A 100 -1.09 -18.14 -16.01
CA GLU A 100 0.17 -17.49 -16.37
C GLU A 100 0.48 -16.28 -15.46
N ALA A 101 -0.48 -15.39 -15.30
CA ALA A 101 -0.34 -14.24 -14.42
C ALA A 101 -0.13 -14.65 -12.95
N ALA A 102 -0.86 -15.66 -12.46
CA ALA A 102 -0.71 -16.18 -11.10
C ALA A 102 0.71 -16.73 -10.86
N ILE A 103 1.26 -17.50 -11.78
CA ILE A 103 2.63 -18.03 -11.69
C ILE A 103 3.66 -16.89 -11.75
N ALA A 104 3.54 -16.00 -12.72
CA ALA A 104 4.49 -14.90 -12.92
C ALA A 104 4.53 -13.94 -11.72
N THR A 105 3.39 -13.70 -11.05
CA THR A 105 3.31 -12.77 -9.93
C THR A 105 3.60 -13.41 -8.57
N SER A 106 3.59 -14.74 -8.46
CA SER A 106 3.83 -15.46 -7.20
C SER A 106 5.31 -15.70 -6.90
N THR A 107 6.18 -15.74 -7.92
CA THR A 107 7.59 -16.12 -7.76
C THR A 107 8.50 -14.92 -8.04
N PRO A 108 9.21 -14.41 -7.03
CA PRO A 108 10.20 -13.36 -7.25
C PRO A 108 11.30 -13.80 -8.21
N PRO A 109 11.72 -12.96 -9.17
CA PRO A 109 12.88 -13.25 -10.01
C PRO A 109 14.17 -13.45 -9.21
N SER A 110 15.15 -14.18 -9.79
CA SER A 110 16.48 -14.34 -9.20
C SER A 110 17.19 -12.98 -9.11
N GLY A 111 17.97 -12.78 -8.03
CA GLY A 111 18.69 -11.53 -7.79
C GLY A 111 17.81 -10.39 -7.24
N ALA A 112 16.60 -10.69 -6.82
CA ALA A 112 15.72 -9.71 -6.15
C ALA A 112 16.32 -9.28 -4.81
N LEU A 113 16.32 -7.97 -4.52
CA LEU A 113 16.65 -7.43 -3.21
C LEU A 113 15.57 -7.82 -2.21
N THR A 114 15.97 -8.43 -1.08
CA THR A 114 15.01 -8.85 -0.06
C THR A 114 14.66 -7.69 0.87
N VAL A 115 13.37 -7.45 1.05
CA VAL A 115 12.81 -6.53 2.05
C VAL A 115 11.77 -7.27 2.88
N ARG A 116 11.89 -7.21 4.20
CA ARG A 116 10.87 -7.69 5.11
C ARG A 116 9.94 -6.53 5.48
N ALA A 117 8.64 -6.69 5.18
CA ALA A 117 7.59 -5.75 5.55
C ALA A 117 6.80 -6.30 6.73
N ILE A 118 6.78 -5.58 7.85
CA ILE A 118 6.11 -6.00 9.09
C ILE A 118 5.03 -4.98 9.42
N GLY A 119 3.76 -5.45 9.55
CA GLY A 119 2.63 -4.64 9.97
C GLY A 119 2.53 -4.54 11.49
N TYR A 120 2.26 -3.34 11.96
CA TYR A 120 1.91 -3.01 13.34
C TYR A 120 0.67 -2.09 13.33
N ARG A 121 -0.10 -2.02 14.40
CA ARG A 121 -1.18 -1.03 14.56
C ARG A 121 -0.62 0.34 14.91
N TRP A 122 -0.60 1.31 14.02
CA TRP A 122 -1.02 1.35 12.60
C TRP A 122 0.13 1.97 11.79
N TRP A 123 1.19 1.21 11.57
CA TRP A 123 2.39 1.61 10.85
C TRP A 123 3.09 0.39 10.24
N PHE A 124 4.03 0.61 9.32
CA PHE A 124 4.81 -0.44 8.69
C PHE A 124 6.30 -0.31 9.05
N ALA A 125 6.93 -1.39 9.44
CA ALA A 125 8.39 -1.50 9.44
C ALA A 125 8.88 -2.11 8.13
N PHE A 126 10.02 -1.62 7.64
CA PHE A 126 10.74 -2.18 6.50
C PHE A 126 12.16 -2.49 6.91
N GLU A 127 12.52 -3.76 6.83
CA GLU A 127 13.85 -4.25 7.12
C GLU A 127 14.52 -4.70 5.83
N TYR A 128 15.78 -4.34 5.65
CA TYR A 128 16.66 -4.79 4.57
C TYR A 128 17.74 -5.69 5.19
N PRO A 129 17.51 -7.02 5.29
CA PRO A 129 18.37 -7.91 6.05
C PRO A 129 19.81 -7.91 5.54
N GLU A 130 20.00 -7.86 4.22
CA GLU A 130 21.31 -7.88 3.56
C GLU A 130 22.10 -6.57 3.75
N LEU A 131 21.39 -5.45 4.03
CA LEU A 131 21.99 -4.12 4.17
C LEU A 131 22.11 -3.68 5.64
N GLY A 132 21.48 -4.40 6.59
CA GLY A 132 21.45 -4.03 8.00
C GLY A 132 20.69 -2.72 8.26
N ILE A 133 19.64 -2.43 7.46
CA ILE A 133 18.86 -1.20 7.54
C ILE A 133 17.43 -1.53 8.00
N VAL A 134 16.92 -0.70 8.92
CA VAL A 134 15.51 -0.71 9.32
C VAL A 134 14.95 0.71 9.19
N THR A 135 13.81 0.85 8.49
CA THR A 135 13.07 2.10 8.39
C THR A 135 11.58 1.88 8.63
N ALA A 136 10.78 2.93 8.59
CA ALA A 136 9.34 2.83 8.84
C ALA A 136 8.55 3.78 7.94
N ASN A 137 7.44 3.25 7.39
CA ASN A 137 6.45 3.93 6.56
C ASN A 137 6.98 4.55 5.25
N GLU A 138 8.28 4.52 5.02
CA GLU A 138 8.92 4.89 3.74
C GLU A 138 9.88 3.79 3.33
N LEU A 139 9.52 3.08 2.27
CA LEU A 139 10.33 2.04 1.63
C LEU A 139 11.08 2.67 0.46
N ARG A 140 12.39 2.51 0.39
CA ARG A 140 13.21 2.96 -0.75
C ARG A 140 13.68 1.77 -1.55
N ILE A 141 13.56 1.84 -2.86
CA ILE A 141 13.93 0.75 -3.77
C ILE A 141 14.66 1.29 -5.00
N PRO A 142 15.59 0.54 -5.58
CA PRO A 142 16.16 0.88 -6.87
C PRO A 142 15.15 0.63 -7.99
N THR A 143 15.14 1.50 -9.00
CA THR A 143 14.32 1.36 -10.19
C THR A 143 14.85 0.22 -11.06
N GLY A 144 13.94 -0.56 -11.64
CA GLY A 144 14.29 -1.68 -12.55
C GLY A 144 14.76 -2.94 -11.84
N GLN A 145 14.99 -2.93 -10.52
CA GLN A 145 15.37 -4.12 -9.76
C GLN A 145 14.14 -4.78 -9.12
N PRO A 146 13.98 -6.10 -9.24
CA PRO A 146 12.94 -6.82 -8.50
C PRO A 146 13.18 -6.77 -6.99
N ILE A 147 12.11 -6.56 -6.24
CA ILE A 147 12.11 -6.56 -4.77
C ILE A 147 11.32 -7.77 -4.29
N ARG A 148 12.00 -8.69 -3.61
CA ARG A 148 11.36 -9.77 -2.88
C ARG A 148 10.82 -9.24 -1.55
N LEU A 149 9.53 -9.37 -1.32
CA LEU A 149 8.86 -8.94 -0.12
C LEU A 149 8.55 -10.15 0.77
N GLU A 150 9.09 -10.18 1.98
CA GLU A 150 8.71 -11.07 3.06
C GLU A 150 7.73 -10.33 3.97
N ILE A 151 6.47 -10.73 3.94
CA ILE A 151 5.35 -9.96 4.47
C ILE A 151 4.76 -10.69 5.67
N THR A 152 4.75 -10.02 6.82
CA THR A 152 4.20 -10.56 8.09
C THR A 152 3.61 -9.47 8.96
N SER A 153 2.97 -9.84 10.07
CA SER A 153 2.43 -8.91 11.06
C SER A 153 2.92 -9.27 12.46
N ASN A 154 3.05 -8.25 13.31
CA ASN A 154 3.42 -8.40 14.72
C ASN A 154 2.19 -8.43 15.64
N ASP A 155 1.01 -8.07 15.17
CA ASP A 155 -0.20 -7.97 16.03
C ASP A 155 -1.46 -8.54 15.36
N VAL A 156 -2.21 -7.78 14.59
CA VAL A 156 -3.41 -8.22 13.87
C VAL A 156 -3.13 -8.41 12.39
N ILE A 157 -4.09 -8.92 11.63
CA ILE A 157 -3.97 -9.00 10.17
C ILE A 157 -3.99 -7.57 9.60
N HIS A 158 -3.03 -7.29 8.72
CA HIS A 158 -2.97 -6.13 7.84
C HIS A 158 -2.85 -6.60 6.40
N SER A 159 -2.74 -5.69 5.43
CA SER A 159 -2.38 -6.03 4.06
C SER A 159 -1.46 -4.97 3.47
N PHE A 160 -0.37 -5.41 2.85
CA PHE A 160 0.55 -4.55 2.11
C PHE A 160 0.02 -4.35 0.70
N TRP A 161 -0.17 -3.11 0.27
CA TRP A 161 -0.68 -2.81 -1.06
C TRP A 161 -0.11 -1.52 -1.63
N VAL A 162 0.50 -1.63 -2.82
CA VAL A 162 0.97 -0.51 -3.65
C VAL A 162 0.34 -0.67 -5.03
N PRO A 163 -0.85 -0.11 -5.28
CA PRO A 163 -1.69 -0.41 -6.44
C PRO A 163 -1.00 -0.28 -7.80
N LYS A 164 -0.07 0.67 -7.94
CA LYS A 164 0.68 0.88 -9.19
C LYS A 164 1.82 -0.11 -9.41
N LEU A 165 2.27 -0.83 -8.38
CA LEU A 165 3.42 -1.75 -8.46
C LEU A 165 3.01 -3.21 -8.35
N ALA A 166 2.06 -3.55 -7.46
CA ALA A 166 1.62 -4.92 -7.23
C ALA A 166 0.22 -4.97 -6.60
N GLY A 167 -0.41 -6.14 -6.63
CA GLY A 167 -1.61 -6.45 -5.87
C GLY A 167 -1.39 -6.47 -4.36
N LYS A 168 -2.48 -6.54 -3.60
CA LYS A 168 -2.40 -6.64 -2.14
C LYS A 168 -1.93 -8.04 -1.70
N THR A 169 -1.18 -8.08 -0.61
CA THR A 169 -0.77 -9.31 0.07
C THR A 169 -0.97 -9.17 1.57
N ASP A 170 -1.68 -10.13 2.17
CA ASP A 170 -2.03 -10.06 3.58
C ASP A 170 -0.82 -10.33 4.48
N MET A 171 -0.74 -9.54 5.55
CA MET A 171 0.26 -9.58 6.61
C MET A 171 -0.35 -10.33 7.79
N ILE A 172 -0.04 -11.63 7.93
CA ILE A 172 -0.68 -12.52 8.90
C ILE A 172 0.27 -12.79 10.06
N PRO A 173 -0.16 -12.59 11.32
CA PRO A 173 0.65 -12.94 12.49
C PRO A 173 1.10 -14.40 12.48
N GLY A 174 2.38 -14.64 12.76
CA GLY A 174 2.96 -15.98 12.79
C GLY A 174 3.18 -16.64 11.42
N ARG A 175 2.88 -15.95 10.31
CA ARG A 175 3.12 -16.42 8.95
C ARG A 175 3.90 -15.39 8.16
N VAL A 176 4.82 -15.87 7.31
CA VAL A 176 5.52 -15.04 6.31
C VAL A 176 4.96 -15.36 4.94
N ASN A 177 4.26 -14.41 4.33
CA ASN A 177 3.86 -14.47 2.94
C ASN A 177 4.98 -13.88 2.07
N VAL A 178 5.14 -14.42 0.86
CA VAL A 178 6.11 -13.91 -0.11
C VAL A 178 5.37 -13.29 -1.28
N ALA A 179 5.77 -12.07 -1.63
CA ALA A 179 5.34 -11.37 -2.83
C ALA A 179 6.55 -10.73 -3.50
N TRP A 180 6.37 -10.10 -4.64
CA TRP A 180 7.39 -9.28 -5.23
C TRP A 180 6.79 -8.08 -5.98
N MET A 181 7.59 -7.05 -6.15
CA MET A 181 7.26 -5.88 -6.94
C MET A 181 8.51 -5.31 -7.60
N GLN A 182 8.33 -4.50 -8.59
CA GLN A 182 9.37 -3.70 -9.24
C GLN A 182 8.75 -2.37 -9.67
N ALA A 183 9.52 -1.31 -9.58
CA ALA A 183 9.15 -0.02 -10.17
C ALA A 183 9.99 0.20 -11.44
N ASP A 184 9.33 0.45 -12.57
CA ASP A 184 10.01 0.67 -13.86
C ASP A 184 10.48 2.12 -14.01
N GLU A 185 9.92 3.06 -13.23
CA GLU A 185 10.22 4.49 -13.30
C GLU A 185 10.54 5.06 -11.91
N PRO A 186 11.51 5.99 -11.80
CA PRO A 186 11.74 6.73 -10.56
C PRO A 186 10.51 7.58 -10.21
N ALA A 187 9.93 7.33 -9.04
CA ALA A 187 8.78 8.08 -8.54
C ALA A 187 8.49 7.73 -7.07
N VAL A 188 7.55 8.45 -6.47
CA VAL A 188 6.98 8.12 -5.17
C VAL A 188 5.61 7.46 -5.38
N TYR A 189 5.51 6.20 -5.03
CA TYR A 189 4.29 5.40 -5.10
C TYR A 189 3.63 5.34 -3.72
N VAL A 190 2.33 5.57 -3.69
CA VAL A 190 1.56 5.54 -2.44
C VAL A 190 1.08 4.13 -2.16
N GLY A 191 1.35 3.65 -0.95
CA GLY A 191 0.85 2.39 -0.42
C GLY A 191 -0.04 2.60 0.80
N GLN A 192 -0.86 1.60 1.11
CA GLN A 192 -1.76 1.62 2.25
C GLN A 192 -2.02 0.22 2.79
N CYS A 193 -2.51 0.16 4.04
CA CYS A 193 -3.12 -1.05 4.56
C CYS A 193 -4.43 -1.34 3.82
N ALA A 194 -4.59 -2.56 3.34
CA ALA A 194 -5.75 -3.00 2.55
C ALA A 194 -6.56 -4.13 3.23
N GLU A 195 -6.35 -4.34 4.55
CA GLU A 195 -7.14 -5.24 5.39
C GLU A 195 -7.52 -4.53 6.69
N PHE A 196 -8.79 -4.58 7.08
CA PHE A 196 -9.27 -3.85 8.26
C PHE A 196 -8.53 -4.29 9.53
N CYS A 197 -7.88 -3.34 10.18
CA CYS A 197 -6.98 -3.57 11.33
C CYS A 197 -7.30 -2.70 12.56
N GLY A 198 -8.48 -2.10 12.63
CA GLY A 198 -8.96 -1.32 13.77
C GLY A 198 -9.11 0.18 13.49
N ASP A 199 -9.16 0.99 14.54
CA ASP A 199 -9.61 2.40 14.52
C ASP A 199 -8.89 3.30 13.53
N SER A 200 -7.57 3.14 13.41
CA SER A 200 -6.76 3.94 12.48
C SER A 200 -6.35 3.20 11.21
N HIS A 201 -7.15 2.20 10.78
CA HIS A 201 -6.93 1.50 9.53
C HIS A 201 -6.76 2.44 8.32
N ALA A 202 -7.64 3.41 8.13
CA ALA A 202 -7.56 4.39 7.04
C ALA A 202 -6.34 5.32 7.13
N ASN A 203 -5.73 5.42 8.32
CA ASN A 203 -4.56 6.23 8.63
C ASN A 203 -3.27 5.39 8.70
N MET A 204 -3.29 4.19 8.16
CA MET A 204 -2.13 3.31 8.03
C MET A 204 -1.65 3.30 6.57
N ARG A 205 -0.82 4.27 6.24
CA ARG A 205 -0.29 4.52 4.90
C ARG A 205 1.23 4.45 4.89
N PHE A 206 1.79 4.28 3.71
CA PHE A 206 3.24 4.31 3.51
C PHE A 206 3.58 4.81 2.09
N ARG A 207 4.86 5.02 1.84
CA ARG A 207 5.36 5.43 0.53
C ARG A 207 6.44 4.47 0.07
N VAL A 208 6.49 4.23 -1.24
CA VAL A 208 7.60 3.55 -1.89
C VAL A 208 8.28 4.57 -2.79
N THR A 209 9.51 4.92 -2.47
CA THR A 209 10.34 5.82 -3.29
C THR A 209 11.25 4.96 -4.14
N ALA A 210 10.94 4.87 -5.43
CA ALA A 210 11.82 4.27 -6.42
C ALA A 210 12.79 5.32 -6.94
N MET A 211 14.06 5.00 -7.00
CA MET A 211 15.15 5.91 -7.39
C MET A 211 16.18 5.19 -8.25
N PRO A 212 17.00 5.90 -9.04
CA PRO A 212 18.13 5.30 -9.76
C PRO A 212 19.05 4.51 -8.83
N GLN A 213 19.72 3.50 -9.36
CA GLN A 213 20.57 2.60 -8.57
C GLN A 213 21.67 3.34 -7.79
N ASP A 214 22.31 4.32 -8.41
CA ASP A 214 23.35 5.14 -7.79
C ASP A 214 22.83 5.99 -6.61
N GLU A 215 21.63 6.53 -6.73
CA GLU A 215 20.96 7.24 -5.63
C GLU A 215 20.57 6.29 -4.50
N PHE A 216 20.12 5.08 -4.83
CA PHE A 216 19.83 4.05 -3.85
C PHE A 216 21.09 3.63 -3.08
N ASP A 217 22.20 3.40 -3.79
CA ASP A 217 23.48 3.04 -3.18
C ASP A 217 24.04 4.17 -2.27
N ALA A 218 23.85 5.42 -2.70
CA ALA A 218 24.21 6.58 -1.88
C ALA A 218 23.35 6.65 -0.60
N TRP A 219 22.05 6.43 -0.72
CA TRP A 219 21.14 6.35 0.44
C TRP A 219 21.52 5.20 1.38
N VAL A 220 21.85 4.02 0.87
CA VAL A 220 22.29 2.87 1.68
C VAL A 220 23.52 3.24 2.50
N LYS A 221 24.53 3.83 1.88
CA LYS A 221 25.78 4.27 2.56
C LYS A 221 25.47 5.30 3.64
N GLN A 222 24.65 6.30 3.32
CA GLN A 222 24.23 7.33 4.28
C GLN A 222 23.48 6.71 5.45
N ARG A 223 22.51 5.83 5.18
CA ARG A 223 21.69 5.20 6.22
C ARG A 223 22.52 4.28 7.12
N GLN A 224 23.48 3.55 6.55
CA GLN A 224 24.43 2.73 7.32
C GLN A 224 25.36 3.57 8.19
N ALA A 225 25.79 4.75 7.72
CA ALA A 225 26.59 5.68 8.52
C ALA A 225 25.84 6.17 9.77
N MET A 226 24.52 6.33 9.68
CA MET A 226 23.67 6.74 10.81
C MET A 226 23.59 5.68 11.92
N ASN A 227 23.98 4.41 11.66
CA ASN A 227 24.07 3.38 12.68
C ASN A 227 25.14 3.68 13.75
N GLN A 228 26.02 4.64 13.51
CA GLN A 228 26.98 5.15 14.49
C GLN A 228 26.37 6.17 15.46
N GLY A 229 25.11 6.52 15.28
CA GLY A 229 24.40 7.53 16.05
C GLY A 229 24.35 8.89 15.37
N PRO A 230 23.58 9.83 15.95
CA PRO A 230 23.49 11.18 15.42
C PRO A 230 24.85 11.88 15.47
N GLY A 231 25.18 12.62 14.41
CA GLY A 231 26.39 13.44 14.35
C GLY A 231 26.38 14.59 15.35
N GLN A 232 27.07 15.68 15.01
CA GLN A 232 27.12 16.87 15.88
C GLN A 232 25.73 17.52 15.98
N LEU A 233 25.21 17.64 17.19
CA LEU A 233 23.92 18.23 17.49
C LEU A 233 24.07 19.69 17.90
N SER A 234 23.10 20.54 17.57
CA SER A 234 22.97 21.86 18.18
C SER A 234 22.69 21.72 19.69
N GLN A 235 22.94 22.78 20.47
CA GLN A 235 22.67 22.76 21.91
C GLN A 235 21.20 22.40 22.23
N VAL A 236 20.25 22.90 21.43
CA VAL A 236 18.81 22.61 21.59
C VAL A 236 18.51 21.17 21.24
N ALA A 237 19.05 20.64 20.14
CA ALA A 237 18.86 19.23 19.75
C ALA A 237 19.54 18.27 20.75
N ALA A 238 20.69 18.63 21.32
CA ALA A 238 21.33 17.85 22.39
C ALA A 238 20.45 17.75 23.64
N ARG A 239 19.80 18.86 24.03
CA ARG A 239 18.78 18.85 25.09
C ARG A 239 17.59 17.98 24.71
N GLY A 240 17.15 18.02 23.45
CA GLY A 240 16.08 17.15 22.93
C GLY A 240 16.45 15.66 23.01
N ARG A 241 17.70 15.32 22.71
CA ARG A 241 18.22 13.94 22.87
C ARG A 241 18.16 13.49 24.33
N GLU A 242 18.64 14.32 25.27
CA GLU A 242 18.57 14.02 26.70
C GLU A 242 17.13 13.71 27.16
N LEU A 243 16.16 14.53 26.73
CA LEU A 243 14.75 14.31 27.03
C LEU A 243 14.21 13.03 26.38
N PHE A 244 14.58 12.77 25.13
CA PHE A 244 14.17 11.58 24.38
C PHE A 244 14.68 10.29 25.05
N GLU A 245 15.91 10.29 25.53
CA GLU A 245 16.58 9.16 26.18
C GLU A 245 16.34 9.11 27.70
N SER A 246 15.65 10.09 28.27
CA SER A 246 15.36 10.14 29.70
C SER A 246 14.24 9.16 30.08
N PRO A 247 14.40 8.32 31.12
CA PRO A 247 13.31 7.49 31.63
C PRO A 247 12.27 8.27 32.45
N ALA A 248 12.46 9.58 32.66
CA ALA A 248 11.58 10.40 33.47
C ALA A 248 10.20 10.62 32.81
N PRO A 249 9.13 10.87 33.61
CA PRO A 249 7.82 11.20 33.07
C PRO A 249 7.85 12.41 32.13
N GLY A 250 7.34 12.24 30.91
CA GLY A 250 7.33 13.27 29.85
C GLY A 250 8.41 13.08 28.78
N GLY A 251 9.49 12.31 29.08
CA GLY A 251 10.41 11.74 28.10
C GLY A 251 10.08 10.30 27.79
N ASN A 252 11.07 9.41 27.97
CA ASN A 252 10.94 7.95 27.83
C ASN A 252 10.55 7.48 26.40
N CYS A 253 10.92 8.25 25.38
CA CYS A 253 10.69 7.86 23.99
C CYS A 253 11.51 6.60 23.62
N LEU A 254 12.67 6.45 24.25
CA LEU A 254 13.60 5.32 24.10
C LEU A 254 12.97 3.95 24.42
N SER A 255 11.94 3.90 25.28
CA SER A 255 11.27 2.63 25.64
C SER A 255 10.48 2.05 24.47
N CYS A 256 10.02 2.90 23.55
CA CYS A 256 9.20 2.51 22.41
C CYS A 256 9.95 2.61 21.08
N HIS A 257 10.85 3.57 20.94
CA HIS A 257 11.52 3.88 19.67
C HIS A 257 13.01 3.49 19.68
N THR A 258 13.48 3.08 18.51
CA THR A 258 14.92 2.90 18.25
C THR A 258 15.45 4.16 17.55
N VAL A 259 16.65 4.59 17.98
CA VAL A 259 17.58 5.45 17.23
C VAL A 259 18.94 4.75 17.24
N ASP A 260 19.37 4.26 16.09
CA ASP A 260 20.58 3.47 15.98
C ASP A 260 21.81 4.26 16.48
N GLY A 261 22.77 3.57 17.12
CA GLY A 261 23.95 4.20 17.72
C GLY A 261 23.68 5.02 18.99
N THR A 262 22.51 4.88 19.61
CA THR A 262 22.14 5.52 20.88
C THR A 262 21.63 4.51 21.90
N SER A 263 21.27 5.00 23.11
CA SER A 263 20.62 4.16 24.14
C SER A 263 19.17 3.80 23.80
N ALA A 264 18.55 4.46 22.81
CA ALA A 264 17.18 4.22 22.41
C ALA A 264 17.08 2.97 21.52
N GLN A 265 16.59 1.85 22.10
CA GLN A 265 16.49 0.54 21.44
C GLN A 265 15.10 -0.07 21.52
N GLY A 266 14.06 0.74 21.77
CA GLY A 266 12.68 0.32 21.84
C GLY A 266 12.13 -0.13 20.48
N LYS A 267 11.32 -1.20 20.47
CA LYS A 267 10.77 -1.82 19.24
C LYS A 267 9.24 -1.80 19.19
N VAL A 268 8.60 -1.08 20.10
CA VAL A 268 7.13 -0.94 20.15
C VAL A 268 6.64 0.06 19.10
N GLY A 269 7.40 1.14 18.91
CA GLY A 269 7.18 2.15 17.88
C GLY A 269 8.19 2.03 16.73
N PRO A 270 8.01 2.84 15.67
CA PRO A 270 8.92 2.84 14.52
C PRO A 270 10.36 3.22 14.91
N ASN A 271 11.34 2.63 14.19
CA ASN A 271 12.71 3.09 14.20
C ASN A 271 12.75 4.54 13.66
N LEU A 272 13.36 5.45 14.40
CA LEU A 272 13.40 6.89 14.10
C LEU A 272 14.77 7.38 13.62
N THR A 273 15.73 6.49 13.39
CA THR A 273 17.11 6.84 13.01
C THR A 273 17.18 7.81 11.84
N ASP A 274 16.29 7.65 10.85
CA ASP A 274 16.22 8.47 9.64
C ASP A 274 14.98 9.39 9.58
N VAL A 275 14.32 9.62 10.72
CA VAL A 275 13.03 10.33 10.72
C VAL A 275 13.13 11.73 10.12
N GLY A 276 14.25 12.43 10.30
CA GLY A 276 14.47 13.76 9.72
C GLY A 276 14.61 13.77 8.19
N GLN A 277 14.84 12.62 7.54
CA GLN A 277 14.91 12.47 6.09
C GLN A 277 13.56 12.06 5.44
N ARG A 278 12.60 11.63 6.25
CA ARG A 278 11.31 11.17 5.73
C ARG A 278 10.50 12.35 5.20
N SER A 279 9.75 12.10 4.15
CA SER A 279 8.83 13.10 3.57
C SER A 279 7.56 13.25 4.38
N THR A 280 7.19 12.21 5.13
CA THR A 280 5.96 12.13 5.93
C THR A 280 6.20 11.50 7.29
N ILE A 281 5.30 11.81 8.23
CA ILE A 281 5.22 11.21 9.56
C ILE A 281 3.84 10.62 9.82
N ALA A 282 3.64 10.03 10.99
CA ALA A 282 2.37 9.43 11.43
C ALA A 282 1.81 8.39 10.45
N ALA A 283 2.69 7.57 9.84
CA ALA A 283 2.35 6.60 8.80
C ALA A 283 1.73 7.25 7.55
N GLY A 284 2.37 8.29 7.02
CA GLY A 284 2.08 8.89 5.73
C GLY A 284 0.91 9.87 5.71
N ILE A 285 0.33 10.23 6.88
CA ILE A 285 -0.83 11.13 6.95
C ILE A 285 -0.46 12.61 7.15
N LEU A 286 0.69 12.89 7.73
CA LEU A 286 1.19 14.24 7.93
C LEU A 286 2.47 14.49 7.14
N LYS A 287 2.67 15.72 6.67
CA LYS A 287 3.95 16.16 6.12
C LYS A 287 5.00 16.19 7.24
N ASN A 288 6.24 15.85 6.92
CA ASN A 288 7.33 15.95 7.89
C ASN A 288 7.91 17.38 7.91
N ASP A 289 7.21 18.28 8.54
CA ASP A 289 7.68 19.63 8.85
C ASP A 289 7.65 19.88 10.37
N TYR A 290 8.20 20.98 10.80
CA TYR A 290 8.33 21.30 12.21
C TYR A 290 6.98 21.33 12.94
N GLU A 291 5.99 22.00 12.39
CA GLU A 291 4.69 22.18 13.04
C GLU A 291 3.93 20.86 13.12
N SER A 292 3.92 20.09 12.03
CA SER A 292 3.27 18.77 11.99
C SER A 292 3.94 17.78 12.95
N LEU A 293 5.28 17.75 13.00
CA LEU A 293 6.02 16.89 13.91
C LEU A 293 5.78 17.29 15.37
N LYS A 294 5.75 18.59 15.67
CA LYS A 294 5.44 19.11 17.00
C LYS A 294 4.03 18.74 17.43
N ALA A 295 3.04 18.95 16.57
CA ALA A 295 1.66 18.60 16.85
C ALA A 295 1.50 17.08 17.07
N TRP A 296 2.15 16.26 16.22
CA TRP A 296 2.17 14.81 16.35
C TRP A 296 2.76 14.33 17.68
N VAL A 297 3.94 14.85 18.06
CA VAL A 297 4.57 14.48 19.35
C VAL A 297 3.72 14.94 20.52
N LYS A 298 3.13 16.14 20.44
CA LYS A 298 2.29 16.71 21.51
C LYS A 298 1.05 15.85 21.77
N ASN A 299 0.29 15.49 20.75
CA ASN A 299 -0.91 14.65 20.92
C ASN A 299 -1.20 13.76 19.67
N PRO A 300 -0.61 12.56 19.62
CA PRO A 300 -0.79 11.66 18.48
C PRO A 300 -2.24 11.23 18.23
N ALA A 301 -3.04 11.15 19.29
CA ALA A 301 -4.43 10.68 19.22
C ALA A 301 -5.35 11.63 18.41
N ASP A 302 -4.99 12.92 18.30
CA ASP A 302 -5.74 13.88 17.46
C ASP A 302 -5.71 13.52 15.97
N PHE A 303 -4.65 12.83 15.54
CA PHE A 303 -4.45 12.43 14.15
C PHE A 303 -4.72 10.94 13.91
N LYS A 304 -4.49 10.13 14.95
CA LYS A 304 -4.56 8.68 14.88
C LYS A 304 -5.30 8.10 16.08
N PRO A 305 -6.64 8.05 16.04
CA PRO A 305 -7.43 7.43 17.10
C PRO A 305 -6.96 6.01 17.42
N GLY A 306 -6.91 5.67 18.69
CA GLY A 306 -6.46 4.37 19.18
C GLY A 306 -4.95 4.14 19.19
N THR A 307 -4.12 5.12 18.78
CA THR A 307 -2.65 4.98 18.83
C THR A 307 -2.16 4.71 20.24
N THR A 308 -1.13 3.84 20.36
CA THR A 308 -0.48 3.53 21.63
C THR A 308 0.59 4.54 22.03
N MET A 309 1.00 5.43 21.13
CA MET A 309 1.92 6.51 21.44
C MET A 309 1.23 7.49 22.41
N PRO A 310 1.80 7.72 23.60
CA PRO A 310 1.17 8.58 24.61
C PRO A 310 1.20 10.07 24.20
N SER A 311 0.29 10.85 24.78
CA SER A 311 0.33 12.31 24.67
C SER A 311 1.48 12.88 25.51
N HIS A 312 2.24 13.80 24.91
CA HIS A 312 3.29 14.56 25.57
C HIS A 312 2.88 16.04 25.81
N ALA A 313 1.58 16.33 25.87
CA ALA A 313 1.03 17.67 26.09
C ALA A 313 1.44 18.30 27.43
N ARG A 314 1.98 17.52 28.38
CA ARG A 314 2.48 18.02 29.68
C ARG A 314 3.91 18.54 29.62
N LEU A 315 4.64 18.32 28.52
CA LEU A 315 5.95 18.93 28.32
C LEU A 315 5.83 20.44 28.19
N SER A 316 6.84 21.18 28.67
CA SER A 316 6.94 22.59 28.34
C SER A 316 7.12 22.79 26.83
N GLU A 317 6.66 23.89 26.28
CA GLU A 317 6.86 24.20 24.86
C GLU A 317 8.36 24.16 24.50
N LYS A 318 9.23 24.63 25.39
CA LYS A 318 10.69 24.59 25.21
C LYS A 318 11.25 23.17 25.10
N ASP A 319 10.78 22.24 25.94
CA ASP A 319 11.21 20.83 25.92
C ASP A 319 10.64 20.10 24.70
N LEU A 320 9.38 20.40 24.31
CA LEU A 320 8.77 19.88 23.10
C LEU A 320 9.52 20.34 21.85
N ASP A 321 9.88 21.63 21.77
CA ASP A 321 10.69 22.19 20.68
C ASP A 321 12.08 21.52 20.61
N ALA A 322 12.69 21.24 21.75
CA ALA A 322 13.99 20.56 21.80
C ALA A 322 13.89 19.13 21.24
N ILE A 323 12.87 18.36 21.62
CA ILE A 323 12.63 17.01 21.09
C ILE A 323 12.41 17.08 19.57
N VAL A 324 11.59 18.00 19.07
CA VAL A 324 11.31 18.15 17.64
C VAL A 324 12.59 18.48 16.87
N GLN A 325 13.43 19.40 17.38
CA GLN A 325 14.72 19.71 16.75
C GLN A 325 15.68 18.51 16.75
N TYR A 326 15.69 17.72 17.81
CA TYR A 326 16.44 16.47 17.83
C TYR A 326 15.95 15.51 16.74
N LEU A 327 14.66 15.24 16.65
CA LEU A 327 14.10 14.35 15.63
C LEU A 327 14.39 14.86 14.21
N GLN A 328 14.31 16.17 13.97
CA GLN A 328 14.65 16.75 12.66
C GLN A 328 16.15 16.68 12.34
N SER A 329 17.01 16.54 13.34
CA SER A 329 18.46 16.39 13.14
C SER A 329 18.87 14.96 12.76
N LEU A 330 18.00 13.98 12.89
CA LEU A 330 18.23 12.57 12.51
C LEU A 330 18.11 12.39 10.99
N LYS A 331 19.19 12.79 10.28
CA LYS A 331 19.25 12.84 8.80
C LYS A 331 20.44 12.07 8.28
#